data_175658ad233aa43e75637369649a1e7b
#
_entry.id   175658ad233aa43e75637369649a1e7b
#
_cell.length_a   1.000
_cell.length_b   1.000
_cell.length_c   1.000
_cell.angle_alpha   90.00
_cell.angle_beta   90.00
_cell.angle_gamma   90.00
#
_symmetry.space_group_name_H-M   'P 1'
#
loop_
_entity.id
_entity.type
_entity.pdbx_description
1 polymer ?
#
loop_
_entity_poly.entity_id
_entity_poly.type
_entity_poly.pdbx_seq_one_letter_code
_entity_poly.pdbx_strand_id
1 'polypeptide(L)'
;MKLFKFLIPVLLLSSNLVKGQDSKIEESTTKSDDVEIKVKKQSYEAHWAGFDVGSVILMNSDFGTDFTNGSWLDTPWWENDIVNSTTISMNLFEYKLPIFKQYLGLTTGFGYRNTNISFRNNYELDYNDDGVYANQIDLASEQEEMSEIKQNWLAVHYLTVPLLLEFATKVEGKKSFYFNAGVVGGVRVGSRTTLKGKYDNGDRFTNVRRAKYQLNPFFLDASFRIGYGAFGLFGSYSLYSMFNRGKTVDVHPLRVGVSWNWHYSGNGKESESNEFDFDSFGAEEEIDL
;
A
#
# COMPACT_ATOMS: atom_id res chain seq x y z
N MET A 1 -10.72 22.65 -5.56
CA MET A 1 -11.58 22.16 -6.65
C MET A 1 -10.82 21.85 -7.96
N LYS A 2 -9.48 21.66 -7.94
CA LYS A 2 -8.68 21.30 -9.13
C LYS A 2 -8.11 19.85 -9.09
N LEU A 3 -8.25 19.14 -7.96
CA LEU A 3 -7.75 17.75 -7.81
C LEU A 3 -8.67 16.70 -8.46
N PHE A 4 -9.95 17.04 -8.66
CA PHE A 4 -10.93 16.09 -9.22
C PHE A 4 -10.78 15.86 -10.73
N LYS A 5 -10.07 16.74 -11.44
CA LYS A 5 -9.88 16.60 -12.90
C LYS A 5 -8.79 15.61 -13.31
N PHE A 6 -7.93 15.19 -12.36
CA PHE A 6 -6.86 14.21 -12.63
C PHE A 6 -7.26 12.76 -12.32
N LEU A 7 -8.27 12.55 -11.47
CA LEU A 7 -8.74 11.19 -11.14
C LEU A 7 -9.62 10.56 -12.23
N ILE A 8 -10.31 11.35 -13.01
CA ILE A 8 -11.21 10.86 -14.07
C ILE A 8 -10.45 10.17 -15.22
N PRO A 9 -9.30 10.68 -15.74
CA PRO A 9 -8.58 9.99 -16.80
C PRO A 9 -7.91 8.69 -16.34
N VAL A 10 -7.53 8.56 -15.05
CA VAL A 10 -6.99 7.30 -14.50
C VAL A 10 -8.07 6.24 -14.39
N LEU A 11 -9.30 6.61 -14.01
CA LEU A 11 -10.46 5.70 -14.00
C LEU A 11 -10.90 5.29 -15.40
N LEU A 12 -10.83 6.20 -16.39
CA LEU A 12 -11.16 5.90 -17.79
C LEU A 12 -10.08 5.05 -18.47
N LEU A 13 -8.80 5.19 -18.08
CA LEU A 13 -7.72 4.30 -18.52
C LEU A 13 -7.90 2.90 -17.93
N SER A 14 -8.37 2.77 -16.69
CA SER A 14 -8.64 1.47 -16.08
C SER A 14 -9.80 0.73 -16.75
N SER A 15 -10.85 1.45 -17.18
CA SER A 15 -11.99 0.85 -17.89
C SER A 15 -11.65 0.39 -19.32
N ASN A 16 -10.70 1.04 -19.99
CA ASN A 16 -10.22 0.60 -21.30
C ASN A 16 -9.11 -0.47 -21.22
N LEU A 17 -8.33 -0.50 -20.14
CA LEU A 17 -7.34 -1.55 -19.88
C LEU A 17 -8.00 -2.88 -19.49
N VAL A 18 -9.14 -2.85 -18.79
CA VAL A 18 -9.94 -4.06 -18.50
C VAL A 18 -10.52 -4.69 -19.78
N LYS A 19 -10.75 -3.91 -20.84
CA LYS A 19 -11.15 -4.45 -22.15
C LYS A 19 -10.02 -5.06 -22.96
N GLY A 20 -8.76 -4.84 -22.58
CA GLY A 20 -7.58 -5.37 -23.28
C GLY A 20 -7.11 -6.75 -22.81
N GLN A 21 -7.81 -7.39 -21.87
CA GLN A 21 -7.58 -8.79 -21.49
C GLN A 21 -8.33 -9.77 -22.40
N ASP A 22 -8.58 -9.37 -23.65
CA ASP A 22 -9.29 -10.20 -24.59
C ASP A 22 -8.44 -11.37 -25.08
N SER A 23 -8.89 -12.53 -24.66
CA SER A 23 -8.95 -13.82 -25.36
C SER A 23 -7.90 -14.07 -26.46
N LYS A 24 -6.95 -14.96 -26.17
CA LYS A 24 -6.38 -15.79 -27.24
C LYS A 24 -7.46 -16.75 -27.74
N ILE A 25 -7.91 -16.56 -28.96
CA ILE A 25 -8.73 -17.50 -29.70
C ILE A 25 -7.81 -18.67 -30.08
N GLU A 26 -7.98 -19.83 -29.46
CA GLU A 26 -7.41 -21.07 -29.98
C GLU A 26 -8.43 -21.68 -30.93
N GLU A 27 -8.12 -21.59 -32.23
CA GLU A 27 -8.85 -22.26 -33.29
C GLU A 27 -8.64 -23.78 -33.18
N SER A 28 -9.62 -24.51 -32.67
CA SER A 28 -9.64 -25.96 -32.81
C SER A 28 -10.48 -26.33 -34.05
N THR A 29 -9.82 -26.75 -35.09
CA THR A 29 -10.47 -27.28 -36.31
C THR A 29 -11.05 -28.65 -36.00
N THR A 30 -12.32 -28.76 -35.73
CA THR A 30 -13.07 -30.03 -35.81
C THR A 30 -14.16 -29.87 -36.85
N LYS A 31 -14.18 -30.81 -37.77
CA LYS A 31 -15.14 -30.91 -38.90
C LYS A 31 -16.52 -31.23 -38.35
N SER A 32 -17.39 -30.27 -38.24
CA SER A 32 -18.86 -30.34 -38.38
C SER A 32 -19.46 -28.94 -38.19
N ASP A 33 -20.60 -28.69 -38.77
CA ASP A 33 -21.20 -27.38 -39.12
C ASP A 33 -21.59 -26.46 -37.93
N ASP A 34 -21.15 -26.73 -36.70
CA ASP A 34 -21.34 -25.86 -35.56
C ASP A 34 -19.97 -25.41 -35.01
N VAL A 35 -19.57 -24.16 -35.32
CA VAL A 35 -18.36 -23.55 -34.77
C VAL A 35 -18.69 -23.00 -33.37
N GLU A 36 -18.52 -23.81 -32.34
CA GLU A 36 -18.58 -23.40 -30.97
C GLU A 36 -17.30 -22.65 -30.60
N ILE A 37 -17.32 -21.31 -30.61
CA ILE A 37 -16.16 -20.52 -30.19
C ILE A 37 -16.14 -20.47 -28.64
N LYS A 38 -15.42 -21.38 -28.01
CA LYS A 38 -15.15 -21.36 -26.58
C LYS A 38 -14.09 -20.31 -26.29
N VAL A 39 -14.54 -19.11 -25.88
CA VAL A 39 -13.65 -18.06 -25.38
C VAL A 39 -13.25 -18.41 -23.94
N LYS A 40 -12.10 -19.03 -23.76
CA LYS A 40 -11.54 -19.28 -22.44
C LYS A 40 -10.97 -17.97 -21.89
N LYS A 41 -11.69 -17.33 -21.00
CA LYS A 41 -11.21 -16.14 -20.29
C LYS A 41 -10.08 -16.55 -19.37
N GLN A 42 -8.84 -16.29 -19.76
CA GLN A 42 -7.67 -16.60 -18.95
C GLN A 42 -7.47 -15.47 -17.93
N SER A 43 -7.75 -15.75 -16.67
CA SER A 43 -7.46 -14.85 -15.55
C SER A 43 -6.01 -15.05 -15.10
N TYR A 44 -5.24 -13.99 -15.01
CA TYR A 44 -3.88 -14.02 -14.48
C TYR A 44 -3.88 -13.56 -13.04
N GLU A 45 -3.55 -14.46 -12.13
CA GLU A 45 -3.45 -14.14 -10.70
C GLU A 45 -2.19 -13.33 -10.42
N ALA A 46 -2.34 -12.23 -9.71
CA ALA A 46 -1.26 -11.45 -9.13
C ALA A 46 -1.19 -11.68 -7.61
N HIS A 47 -0.11 -11.24 -6.97
CA HIS A 47 0.11 -11.42 -5.53
C HIS A 47 0.39 -10.07 -4.86
N TRP A 48 -0.50 -9.11 -5.08
CA TRP A 48 -0.45 -7.78 -4.49
C TRP A 48 -1.67 -7.48 -3.63
N ALA A 49 -2.90 -7.79 -4.11
CA ALA A 49 -4.13 -7.48 -3.40
C ALA A 49 -4.23 -8.25 -2.09
N GLY A 50 -4.49 -7.51 -0.99
CA GLY A 50 -4.51 -8.08 0.34
C GLY A 50 -4.15 -7.09 1.42
N PHE A 51 -3.63 -7.59 2.53
CA PHE A 51 -3.18 -6.81 3.67
C PHE A 51 -1.69 -7.02 3.92
N ASP A 52 -1.00 -5.92 4.21
CA ASP A 52 0.37 -5.95 4.70
C ASP A 52 0.40 -5.34 6.11
N VAL A 53 1.11 -6.00 7.01
CA VAL A 53 1.37 -5.51 8.37
C VAL A 53 2.85 -5.67 8.67
N GLY A 54 3.47 -4.59 9.16
CA GLY A 54 4.91 -4.62 9.42
C GLY A 54 5.36 -3.51 10.36
N SER A 55 6.66 -3.53 10.62
CA SER A 55 7.35 -2.49 11.39
C SER A 55 8.00 -1.45 10.48
N VAL A 56 8.23 -0.27 11.02
CA VAL A 56 8.87 0.86 10.34
C VAL A 56 10.16 1.20 11.06
N ILE A 57 11.23 1.31 10.29
CA ILE A 57 12.56 1.72 10.75
C ILE A 57 12.88 3.01 10.00
N LEU A 58 13.17 4.09 10.73
CA LEU A 58 13.65 5.32 10.12
C LEU A 58 15.15 5.20 9.86
N MET A 59 15.56 5.53 8.65
CA MET A 59 16.96 5.48 8.21
C MET A 59 17.39 6.83 7.66
N ASN A 60 18.66 7.17 7.82
CA ASN A 60 19.29 8.31 7.18
C ASN A 60 19.72 7.96 5.73
N SER A 61 20.32 8.92 5.03
CA SER A 61 20.80 8.74 3.64
C SER A 61 21.90 7.68 3.50
N ASP A 62 22.60 7.34 4.58
CA ASP A 62 23.70 6.37 4.61
C ASP A 62 23.25 4.98 5.07
N PHE A 63 21.93 4.73 5.09
CA PHE A 63 21.30 3.50 5.57
C PHE A 63 21.53 3.22 7.07
N GLY A 64 21.92 4.24 7.84
CA GLY A 64 22.04 4.18 9.29
C GLY A 64 20.73 4.59 9.99
N THR A 65 20.63 4.22 11.26
CA THR A 65 19.51 4.66 12.15
C THR A 65 19.93 5.81 13.06
N ASP A 66 21.16 6.27 12.91
CA ASP A 66 21.73 7.38 13.67
C ASP A 66 21.55 8.70 12.88
N PHE A 67 20.93 9.69 13.50
CA PHE A 67 20.66 11.01 12.94
C PHE A 67 21.51 12.12 13.56
N THR A 68 22.54 11.77 14.32
CA THR A 68 23.38 12.74 15.05
C THR A 68 24.38 13.51 14.20
N ASN A 69 24.66 13.06 12.96
CA ASN A 69 25.70 13.61 12.09
C ASN A 69 25.28 14.81 11.22
N GLY A 70 24.09 15.37 11.40
CA GLY A 70 23.64 16.54 10.66
C GLY A 70 23.89 17.82 11.45
N SER A 71 24.43 18.88 10.82
CA SER A 71 24.67 20.22 11.42
C SER A 71 23.40 20.95 11.90
N TRP A 72 22.27 20.29 11.91
CA TRP A 72 20.95 20.77 12.26
C TRP A 72 20.46 20.19 13.58
N LEU A 73 21.25 20.19 14.60
CA LEU A 73 20.87 19.68 15.91
C LEU A 73 21.18 18.17 16.03
N ASP A 74 21.76 17.83 17.15
CA ASP A 74 21.55 16.53 17.73
C ASP A 74 20.06 16.24 17.66
N THR A 75 19.63 15.34 16.80
CA THR A 75 18.22 15.07 16.55
C THR A 75 17.81 13.69 17.11
N PRO A 76 17.98 13.46 18.43
CA PRO A 76 17.56 12.21 19.07
C PRO A 76 16.06 11.98 18.97
N TRP A 77 15.30 13.00 18.59
CA TRP A 77 13.86 12.91 18.40
C TRP A 77 13.45 12.13 17.15
N TRP A 78 14.37 11.89 16.19
CA TRP A 78 14.12 10.98 15.06
C TRP A 78 14.34 9.51 15.39
N GLU A 79 14.86 9.18 16.56
CA GLU A 79 14.93 7.80 16.99
C GLU A 79 13.52 7.23 17.16
N ASN A 80 13.17 6.28 16.30
CA ASN A 80 11.88 5.65 16.40
C ASN A 80 11.93 4.37 17.24
N ASP A 81 10.85 4.11 17.95
CA ASP A 81 10.60 2.81 18.57
C ASP A 81 10.10 1.84 17.50
N ILE A 82 11.00 0.95 17.04
CA ILE A 82 10.73 0.01 15.95
C ILE A 82 9.58 -0.94 16.29
N VAL A 83 9.44 -1.33 17.54
CA VAL A 83 8.41 -2.28 17.99
C VAL A 83 7.02 -1.63 17.93
N ASN A 84 6.93 -0.36 18.30
CA ASN A 84 5.68 0.40 18.32
C ASN A 84 5.44 1.19 17.02
N SER A 85 6.42 1.23 16.11
CA SER A 85 6.27 1.83 14.78
C SER A 85 5.72 0.81 13.80
N THR A 86 4.53 1.07 13.26
CA THR A 86 3.80 0.09 12.45
C THR A 86 3.40 0.65 11.10
N THR A 87 3.36 -0.23 10.11
CA THR A 87 2.72 0.05 8.81
C THR A 87 1.62 -0.96 8.55
N ILE A 88 0.49 -0.47 8.06
CA ILE A 88 -0.64 -1.30 7.63
C ILE A 88 -1.02 -0.84 6.24
N SER A 89 -1.02 -1.75 5.28
CA SER A 89 -1.48 -1.48 3.92
C SER A 89 -2.70 -2.35 3.59
N MET A 90 -3.66 -1.76 2.90
CA MET A 90 -4.79 -2.45 2.28
C MET A 90 -4.67 -2.26 0.77
N ASN A 91 -4.28 -3.32 0.09
CA ASN A 91 -4.08 -3.36 -1.35
C ASN A 91 -5.39 -3.85 -1.98
N LEU A 92 -6.16 -2.93 -2.57
CA LEU A 92 -7.57 -3.14 -2.93
C LEU A 92 -7.73 -3.84 -4.28
N PHE A 93 -6.95 -3.41 -5.26
CA PHE A 93 -7.05 -3.89 -6.64
C PHE A 93 -5.67 -4.22 -7.17
N GLU A 94 -5.62 -5.27 -7.99
CA GLU A 94 -4.44 -5.66 -8.71
C GLU A 94 -4.78 -5.99 -10.16
N TYR A 95 -3.78 -5.80 -11.02
CA TYR A 95 -3.83 -6.15 -12.43
C TYR A 95 -2.46 -6.64 -12.87
N LYS A 96 -2.40 -7.82 -13.48
CA LYS A 96 -1.17 -8.42 -13.99
C LYS A 96 -1.16 -8.44 -15.51
N LEU A 97 -0.18 -7.76 -16.08
CA LEU A 97 0.15 -7.84 -17.49
C LEU A 97 1.16 -8.98 -17.70
N PRO A 98 0.79 -10.08 -18.36
CA PRO A 98 1.72 -11.18 -18.61
C PRO A 98 2.80 -10.75 -19.61
N ILE A 99 4.06 -11.00 -19.28
CA ILE A 99 5.21 -10.77 -20.17
C ILE A 99 5.66 -12.11 -20.79
N PHE A 100 5.81 -13.14 -19.96
CA PHE A 100 6.19 -14.46 -20.40
C PHE A 100 5.25 -15.51 -19.82
N LYS A 101 4.29 -15.94 -20.62
CA LYS A 101 3.20 -16.84 -20.19
C LYS A 101 2.55 -16.30 -18.91
N GLN A 102 2.41 -17.16 -17.90
CA GLN A 102 1.84 -16.80 -16.60
C GLN A 102 2.90 -16.67 -15.51
N TYR A 103 4.15 -17.03 -15.84
CA TYR A 103 5.23 -17.07 -14.86
C TYR A 103 5.83 -15.70 -14.57
N LEU A 104 5.92 -14.83 -15.58
CA LEU A 104 6.48 -13.51 -15.47
C LEU A 104 5.47 -12.47 -15.95
N GLY A 105 5.19 -11.46 -15.15
CA GLY A 105 4.28 -10.38 -15.50
C GLY A 105 4.62 -9.07 -14.77
N LEU A 106 4.01 -8.01 -15.24
CA LEU A 106 4.05 -6.71 -14.61
C LEU A 106 2.76 -6.52 -13.82
N THR A 107 2.89 -6.36 -12.50
CA THR A 107 1.75 -6.15 -11.59
C THR A 107 1.62 -4.68 -11.24
N THR A 108 0.43 -4.15 -11.42
CA THR A 108 0.02 -2.82 -10.96
C THR A 108 -1.27 -2.91 -10.15
N GLY A 109 -1.67 -1.83 -9.52
CA GLY A 109 -2.87 -1.84 -8.69
C GLY A 109 -3.11 -0.53 -7.97
N PHE A 110 -3.96 -0.59 -6.96
CA PHE A 110 -4.29 0.55 -6.11
C PHE A 110 -4.48 0.10 -4.68
N GLY A 111 -3.94 0.86 -3.74
CA GLY A 111 -4.04 0.55 -2.32
C GLY A 111 -4.04 1.79 -1.44
N TYR A 112 -4.18 1.54 -0.16
CA TYR A 112 -4.07 2.52 0.91
C TYR A 112 -3.05 2.03 1.94
N ARG A 113 -2.20 2.94 2.43
CA ARG A 113 -1.21 2.66 3.45
C ARG A 113 -1.32 3.65 4.59
N ASN A 114 -1.33 3.13 5.81
CA ASN A 114 -1.15 3.89 7.04
C ASN A 114 0.22 3.53 7.63
N THR A 115 1.03 4.54 7.90
CA THR A 115 2.33 4.40 8.56
C THR A 115 2.29 5.18 9.88
N ASN A 116 2.46 4.49 11.00
CA ASN A 116 2.56 5.07 12.33
C ASN A 116 4.01 4.98 12.79
N ILE A 117 4.62 6.11 13.08
CA ILE A 117 5.99 6.21 13.58
C ILE A 117 5.89 6.63 15.05
N SER A 118 6.28 5.74 15.94
CA SER A 118 6.38 5.99 17.36
C SER A 118 7.77 6.54 17.70
N PHE A 119 7.83 7.68 18.38
CA PHE A 119 9.09 8.27 18.81
C PHE A 119 9.49 7.70 20.17
N ARG A 120 10.79 7.39 20.32
CA ARG A 120 11.35 6.86 21.57
C ARG A 120 11.46 7.93 22.65
N ASN A 121 11.77 9.15 22.22
CA ASN A 121 12.05 10.27 23.12
C ASN A 121 10.83 11.17 23.28
N ASN A 122 10.79 11.92 24.38
CA ASN A 122 9.68 12.79 24.77
C ASN A 122 9.76 14.14 24.03
N TYR A 123 9.58 14.14 22.73
CA TYR A 123 9.51 15.35 21.91
C TYR A 123 8.19 15.44 21.17
N GLU A 124 7.59 16.61 21.15
CA GLU A 124 6.46 16.91 20.28
C GLU A 124 6.97 17.45 18.95
N LEU A 125 6.53 16.83 17.87
CA LEU A 125 6.87 17.27 16.53
C LEU A 125 6.11 18.55 16.19
N ASP A 126 6.84 19.61 15.84
CA ASP A 126 6.27 20.87 15.37
C ASP A 126 6.90 21.30 14.04
N TYR A 127 6.37 22.33 13.41
CA TYR A 127 6.82 22.81 12.12
C TYR A 127 6.49 24.29 11.92
N ASN A 128 7.32 24.95 11.12
CA ASN A 128 7.09 26.28 10.57
C ASN A 128 7.49 26.33 9.09
N ASP A 129 7.57 27.52 8.52
CA ASP A 129 7.99 27.70 7.12
C ASP A 129 9.46 27.34 6.91
N ASP A 130 10.29 27.43 7.93
CA ASP A 130 11.72 27.13 7.87
C ASP A 130 11.99 25.61 7.92
N GLY A 131 11.18 24.86 8.68
CA GLY A 131 11.40 23.43 8.81
C GLY A 131 10.52 22.70 9.80
N VAL A 132 10.94 21.47 10.07
CA VAL A 132 10.38 20.60 11.10
C VAL A 132 11.36 20.58 12.28
N TYR A 133 10.85 20.76 13.46
CA TYR A 133 11.60 20.74 14.71
C TYR A 133 10.84 19.97 15.77
N ALA A 134 11.49 19.66 16.86
CA ALA A 134 10.89 18.98 17.97
C ALA A 134 11.01 19.84 19.23
N ASN A 135 9.90 20.04 19.90
CA ASN A 135 9.87 20.67 21.20
C ASN A 135 10.01 19.59 22.26
N GLN A 136 10.99 19.73 23.14
CA GLN A 136 11.10 18.85 24.30
C GLN A 136 9.85 19.03 25.17
N ILE A 137 9.21 17.92 25.51
CA ILE A 137 8.06 17.94 26.40
C ILE A 137 8.61 17.98 27.82
N ASP A 138 8.49 19.13 28.48
CA ASP A 138 8.87 19.29 29.88
C ASP A 138 7.75 18.69 30.74
N LEU A 139 8.08 17.59 31.41
CA LEU A 139 7.17 16.91 32.31
C LEU A 139 6.96 17.67 33.62
N ALA A 140 7.86 18.62 33.93
CA ALA A 140 7.87 19.39 35.19
C ALA A 140 7.45 20.85 35.03
N SER A 141 6.73 21.20 33.94
CA SER A 141 6.30 22.59 33.75
C SER A 141 5.28 23.00 34.78
N GLU A 142 5.46 24.20 35.34
CA GLU A 142 4.64 24.74 36.44
C GLU A 142 3.13 24.88 36.15
N GLN A 143 2.71 24.69 34.88
CA GLN A 143 1.32 24.87 34.47
C GLN A 143 0.55 23.57 34.34
N GLU A 144 1.19 22.47 34.00
CA GLU A 144 0.58 21.14 33.89
C GLU A 144 1.63 20.09 34.24
N GLU A 145 1.63 19.57 35.47
CA GLU A 145 2.52 18.48 35.89
C GLU A 145 2.12 17.18 35.16
N MET A 146 2.85 16.84 34.08
CA MET A 146 2.68 15.60 33.37
C MET A 146 3.55 14.52 34.00
N SER A 147 2.95 13.41 34.48
CA SER A 147 3.70 12.32 35.10
C SER A 147 4.29 11.34 34.12
N GLU A 148 3.61 11.10 33.00
CA GLU A 148 4.00 10.04 32.07
C GLU A 148 3.50 10.30 30.65
N ILE A 149 4.39 10.20 29.65
CA ILE A 149 4.02 10.11 28.26
C ILE A 149 3.93 8.63 27.88
N LYS A 150 2.75 8.19 27.44
CA LYS A 150 2.50 6.80 27.08
C LYS A 150 2.66 6.53 25.59
N GLN A 151 2.30 7.49 24.77
CA GLN A 151 2.31 7.37 23.32
C GLN A 151 2.63 8.73 22.70
N ASN A 152 3.62 8.71 21.80
CA ASN A 152 3.97 9.84 20.95
C ASN A 152 4.25 9.31 19.55
N TRP A 153 3.35 9.55 18.63
CA TRP A 153 3.47 9.03 17.28
C TRP A 153 3.07 10.02 16.18
N LEU A 154 3.68 9.87 15.02
CA LEU A 154 3.30 10.50 13.77
C LEU A 154 2.61 9.45 12.88
N ALA A 155 1.34 9.67 12.56
CA ALA A 155 0.59 8.85 11.60
C ALA A 155 0.54 9.55 10.24
N VAL A 156 0.88 8.83 9.17
CA VAL A 156 0.83 9.32 7.78
C VAL A 156 0.05 8.34 6.92
N HIS A 157 -0.86 8.89 6.12
CA HIS A 157 -1.78 8.14 5.28
C HIS A 157 -1.47 8.39 3.80
N TYR A 158 -1.41 7.32 3.01
CA TYR A 158 -1.06 7.36 1.59
C TYR A 158 -2.05 6.57 0.74
N LEU A 159 -2.32 7.05 -0.46
CA LEU A 159 -2.83 6.23 -1.56
C LEU A 159 -1.64 5.72 -2.36
N THR A 160 -1.64 4.45 -2.72
CA THR A 160 -0.49 3.75 -3.29
C THR A 160 -0.82 3.12 -4.63
N VAL A 161 0.17 3.14 -5.53
CA VAL A 161 0.12 2.48 -6.84
C VAL A 161 1.43 1.70 -7.02
N PRO A 162 1.38 0.37 -7.11
CA PRO A 162 2.55 -0.46 -7.38
C PRO A 162 2.85 -0.53 -8.88
N LEU A 163 4.11 -0.77 -9.19
CA LEU A 163 4.62 -1.21 -10.48
C LEU A 163 5.71 -2.25 -10.22
N LEU A 164 5.32 -3.52 -10.20
CA LEU A 164 6.14 -4.63 -9.75
C LEU A 164 6.31 -5.65 -10.86
N LEU A 165 7.54 -6.11 -11.07
CA LEU A 165 7.81 -7.30 -11.85
C LEU A 165 7.53 -8.51 -10.95
N GLU A 166 6.61 -9.37 -11.37
CA GLU A 166 6.19 -10.54 -10.62
C GLU A 166 6.59 -11.83 -11.33
N PHE A 167 7.27 -12.69 -10.58
CA PHE A 167 7.55 -14.06 -10.96
C PHE A 167 6.75 -15.03 -10.08
N ALA A 168 6.05 -16.00 -10.69
CA ALA A 168 5.30 -17.03 -9.98
C ALA A 168 5.59 -18.42 -10.60
N THR A 169 5.73 -19.44 -9.74
CA THR A 169 6.14 -20.80 -10.20
C THR A 169 5.00 -21.64 -10.74
N LYS A 170 3.77 -21.29 -10.47
CA LYS A 170 2.57 -22.03 -10.92
C LYS A 170 1.50 -21.10 -11.43
N VAL A 171 0.64 -21.67 -12.22
CA VAL A 171 -0.46 -21.07 -12.91
C VAL A 171 -1.76 -21.61 -12.33
N GLU A 172 -2.71 -20.74 -12.06
CA GLU A 172 -4.10 -20.98 -11.67
C GLU A 172 -4.36 -21.99 -10.53
N GLY A 173 -5.09 -21.54 -9.52
CA GLY A 173 -5.78 -22.36 -8.51
C GLY A 173 -4.89 -23.19 -7.59
N LYS A 174 -3.58 -23.16 -7.72
CA LYS A 174 -2.63 -23.92 -6.89
C LYS A 174 -1.70 -22.98 -6.15
N LYS A 175 -1.44 -23.26 -4.87
CA LYS A 175 -0.44 -22.54 -4.08
C LYS A 175 0.88 -22.46 -4.84
N SER A 176 1.31 -21.26 -5.19
CA SER A 176 2.55 -20.99 -5.92
C SER A 176 3.55 -20.25 -5.05
N PHE A 177 4.80 -20.48 -5.30
CA PHE A 177 5.84 -19.58 -4.83
C PHE A 177 5.87 -18.37 -5.73
N TYR A 178 5.93 -17.18 -5.17
CA TYR A 178 6.01 -15.92 -5.93
C TYR A 178 7.08 -14.99 -5.39
N PHE A 179 7.59 -14.16 -6.28
CA PHE A 179 8.52 -13.09 -5.99
C PHE A 179 8.15 -11.86 -6.79
N ASN A 180 7.99 -10.73 -6.12
CA ASN A 180 7.69 -9.45 -6.74
C ASN A 180 8.78 -8.45 -6.37
N ALA A 181 9.26 -7.68 -7.35
CA ALA A 181 10.20 -6.60 -7.12
C ALA A 181 9.91 -5.42 -8.05
N GLY A 182 10.11 -4.21 -7.57
CA GLY A 182 9.90 -2.99 -8.33
C GLY A 182 9.70 -1.77 -7.46
N VAL A 183 8.79 -0.90 -7.85
CA VAL A 183 8.52 0.34 -7.14
C VAL A 183 7.06 0.47 -6.74
N VAL A 184 6.83 1.16 -5.62
CA VAL A 184 5.51 1.58 -5.16
C VAL A 184 5.54 3.08 -4.98
N GLY A 185 4.77 3.78 -5.79
CA GLY A 185 4.58 5.22 -5.66
C GLY A 185 3.28 5.57 -4.98
N GLY A 186 3.15 6.81 -4.52
CA GLY A 186 1.88 7.26 -3.99
C GLY A 186 1.85 8.71 -3.54
N VAL A 187 0.66 9.10 -3.10
CA VAL A 187 0.37 10.45 -2.62
C VAL A 187 -0.11 10.43 -1.18
N ARG A 188 0.38 11.38 -0.39
CA ARG A 188 -0.07 11.59 0.97
C ARG A 188 -1.46 12.22 1.00
N VAL A 189 -2.38 11.59 1.71
CA VAL A 189 -3.76 12.08 1.88
C VAL A 189 -4.02 12.67 3.25
N GLY A 190 -3.17 12.38 4.22
CA GLY A 190 -3.30 12.95 5.56
C GLY A 190 -2.09 12.68 6.44
N SER A 191 -1.95 13.50 7.50
CA SER A 191 -0.97 13.29 8.56
C SER A 191 -1.46 13.88 9.87
N ARG A 192 -1.09 13.25 10.97
CA ARG A 192 -1.41 13.69 12.33
C ARG A 192 -0.37 13.22 13.33
N THR A 193 -0.11 14.02 14.33
CA THR A 193 0.57 13.58 15.57
C THR A 193 -0.47 13.22 16.62
N THR A 194 -0.10 12.34 17.52
CA THR A 194 -0.91 11.98 18.68
C THR A 194 0.00 11.82 19.87
N LEU A 195 -0.24 12.62 20.88
CA LEU A 195 0.44 12.56 22.16
C LEU A 195 -0.57 12.12 23.23
N LYS A 196 -0.26 11.06 23.96
CA LYS A 196 -1.10 10.57 25.07
C LYS A 196 -0.25 10.39 26.30
N GLY A 197 -0.81 10.75 27.43
CA GLY A 197 -0.15 10.62 28.72
C GLY A 197 -1.10 10.69 29.88
N LYS A 198 -0.51 10.93 31.05
CA LYS A 198 -1.21 11.18 32.30
C LYS A 198 -0.64 12.40 32.96
N TYR A 199 -1.49 13.13 33.66
CA TYR A 199 -1.11 14.16 34.64
C TYR A 199 -0.82 13.54 36.01
N ASP A 200 -0.16 14.29 36.90
CA ASP A 200 0.14 13.83 38.24
C ASP A 200 -1.12 13.57 39.09
N ASN A 201 -2.22 14.26 38.80
CA ASN A 201 -3.53 14.00 39.39
C ASN A 201 -4.17 12.66 38.94
N GLY A 202 -3.53 11.92 38.03
CA GLY A 202 -4.00 10.64 37.47
C GLY A 202 -4.91 10.75 36.25
N ASP A 203 -5.29 11.96 35.85
CA ASP A 203 -6.11 12.19 34.68
C ASP A 203 -5.33 11.83 33.38
N ARG A 204 -6.06 11.38 32.37
CA ARG A 204 -5.48 11.03 31.06
C ARG A 204 -5.72 12.16 30.09
N PHE A 205 -4.69 12.50 29.32
CA PHE A 205 -4.84 13.42 28.21
C PHE A 205 -4.57 12.74 26.86
N THR A 206 -5.18 13.28 25.81
CA THR A 206 -4.93 12.89 24.43
C THR A 206 -4.94 14.15 23.58
N ASN A 207 -3.78 14.54 23.08
CA ASN A 207 -3.62 15.63 22.14
C ASN A 207 -3.44 15.08 20.72
N VAL A 208 -4.31 15.48 19.80
CA VAL A 208 -4.27 15.08 18.38
C VAL A 208 -4.17 16.33 17.53
N ARG A 209 -3.06 16.49 16.83
CA ARG A 209 -2.82 17.62 15.94
C ARG A 209 -2.71 17.14 14.51
N ARG A 210 -3.55 17.67 13.61
CA ARG A 210 -3.53 17.38 12.17
C ARG A 210 -2.83 18.51 11.45
N ALA A 211 -1.75 18.18 10.74
CA ALA A 211 -0.96 19.16 10.00
C ALA A 211 -0.16 18.50 8.89
N LYS A 212 0.47 19.31 8.03
CA LYS A 212 1.31 18.83 6.93
C LYS A 212 2.70 18.40 7.38
N TYR A 213 3.22 18.92 8.48
CA TYR A 213 4.55 18.64 9.09
C TYR A 213 5.70 18.67 8.07
N GLN A 214 5.64 19.54 7.06
CA GLN A 214 6.62 19.59 5.96
C GLN A 214 6.90 18.22 5.30
N LEU A 215 5.96 17.27 5.44
CA LEU A 215 6.05 15.96 4.81
C LEU A 215 5.93 16.08 3.30
N ASN A 216 6.71 15.32 2.58
CA ASN A 216 6.64 15.24 1.13
C ASN A 216 5.23 14.75 0.70
N PRO A 217 4.58 15.43 -0.25
CA PRO A 217 3.26 15.01 -0.73
C PRO A 217 3.30 13.70 -1.53
N PHE A 218 4.48 13.35 -2.10
CA PHE A 218 4.69 12.16 -2.89
C PHE A 218 5.77 11.28 -2.25
N PHE A 219 5.66 9.98 -2.47
CA PHE A 219 6.72 9.04 -2.13
C PHE A 219 6.96 8.07 -3.28
N LEU A 220 8.14 7.47 -3.30
CA LEU A 220 8.52 6.37 -4.17
C LEU A 220 9.37 5.40 -3.36
N ASP A 221 8.90 4.18 -3.23
CA ASP A 221 9.59 3.11 -2.50
C ASP A 221 10.13 2.07 -3.48
N ALA A 222 11.37 1.63 -3.31
CA ALA A 222 11.80 0.34 -3.81
C ALA A 222 11.13 -0.75 -2.97
N SER A 223 10.50 -1.73 -3.60
CA SER A 223 9.71 -2.74 -2.89
C SER A 223 10.00 -4.13 -3.43
N PHE A 224 10.02 -5.09 -2.52
CA PHE A 224 10.06 -6.50 -2.85
C PHE A 224 9.07 -7.29 -1.99
N ARG A 225 8.62 -8.42 -2.53
CA ARG A 225 7.75 -9.34 -1.82
C ARG A 225 8.10 -10.76 -2.24
N ILE A 226 8.12 -11.67 -1.28
CA ILE A 226 8.36 -13.09 -1.49
C ILE A 226 7.34 -13.89 -0.69
N GLY A 227 6.75 -14.91 -1.29
CA GLY A 227 5.73 -15.66 -0.55
C GLY A 227 5.34 -16.97 -1.21
N TYR A 228 4.42 -17.66 -0.51
CA TYR A 228 3.85 -18.92 -0.94
C TYR A 228 2.34 -18.93 -0.66
N GLY A 229 1.56 -19.09 -1.73
CA GLY A 229 0.09 -19.03 -1.63
C GLY A 229 -0.39 -17.69 -1.11
N ALA A 230 -1.19 -17.69 -0.04
CA ALA A 230 -1.77 -16.48 0.52
C ALA A 230 -0.79 -15.65 1.37
N PHE A 231 0.33 -16.23 1.83
CA PHE A 231 1.22 -15.57 2.78
C PHE A 231 2.57 -15.22 2.16
N GLY A 232 3.11 -14.08 2.58
CA GLY A 232 4.41 -13.62 2.15
C GLY A 232 5.10 -12.72 3.17
N LEU A 233 6.34 -12.40 2.86
CA LEU A 233 7.14 -11.36 3.50
C LEU A 233 7.29 -10.22 2.51
N PHE A 234 7.26 -8.99 3.01
CA PHE A 234 7.54 -7.82 2.19
C PHE A 234 8.60 -6.94 2.83
N GLY A 235 9.29 -6.19 1.97
CA GLY A 235 10.17 -5.11 2.35
C GLY A 235 10.00 -3.94 1.40
N SER A 236 10.07 -2.71 1.92
CA SER A 236 10.07 -1.51 1.08
C SER A 236 10.92 -0.42 1.72
N TYR A 237 11.71 0.25 0.89
CA TYR A 237 12.60 1.35 1.27
C TYR A 237 12.23 2.60 0.50
N SER A 238 12.03 3.72 1.20
CA SER A 238 11.69 4.99 0.58
C SER A 238 12.92 5.60 -0.11
N LEU A 239 12.85 5.75 -1.45
CA LEU A 239 13.92 6.31 -2.28
C LEU A 239 14.05 7.83 -2.10
N TYR A 240 12.97 8.49 -1.72
CA TYR A 240 12.96 9.91 -1.38
C TYR A 240 12.78 10.10 0.13
N SER A 241 13.36 11.19 0.64
CA SER A 241 13.14 11.59 2.02
C SER A 241 11.64 11.79 2.30
N MET A 242 11.21 11.34 3.47
CA MET A 242 9.83 11.50 3.94
C MET A 242 9.42 12.97 4.08
N PHE A 243 10.38 13.88 4.28
CA PHE A 243 10.16 15.31 4.44
C PHE A 243 10.58 16.09 3.19
N ASN A 244 10.04 17.28 3.05
CA ASN A 244 10.45 18.21 2.01
C ASN A 244 11.94 18.56 2.16
N ARG A 245 12.62 18.62 1.03
CA ARG A 245 14.07 18.86 0.99
C ARG A 245 14.45 20.15 1.73
N GLY A 246 15.46 20.07 2.58
CA GLY A 246 15.99 21.21 3.35
C GLY A 246 15.08 21.67 4.49
N LYS A 247 14.06 20.90 4.85
CA LYS A 247 13.14 21.22 5.97
C LYS A 247 13.45 20.44 7.25
N THR A 248 14.24 19.40 7.15
CA THR A 248 14.83 18.62 8.25
C THR A 248 15.92 17.71 7.69
N VAL A 249 16.52 16.85 8.51
CA VAL A 249 17.41 15.77 8.05
C VAL A 249 16.68 14.84 7.09
N ASP A 250 17.43 14.19 6.20
CA ASP A 250 16.85 13.22 5.28
C ASP A 250 16.47 11.94 6.05
N VAL A 251 15.19 11.60 5.99
CA VAL A 251 14.60 10.45 6.68
C VAL A 251 13.96 9.53 5.65
N HIS A 252 14.48 8.30 5.57
CA HIS A 252 14.06 7.28 4.62
C HIS A 252 13.44 6.09 5.36
N PRO A 253 12.11 5.97 5.44
CA PRO A 253 11.48 4.83 6.08
C PRO A 253 11.77 3.51 5.36
N LEU A 254 12.32 2.54 6.09
CA LEU A 254 12.36 1.12 5.72
C LEU A 254 11.20 0.42 6.40
N ARG A 255 10.43 -0.37 5.64
CA ARG A 255 9.30 -1.14 6.14
C ARG A 255 9.51 -2.60 5.86
N VAL A 256 9.31 -3.45 6.86
CA VAL A 256 9.43 -4.89 6.73
C VAL A 256 8.27 -5.56 7.47
N GLY A 257 7.75 -6.65 6.92
CA GLY A 257 6.61 -7.29 7.54
C GLY A 257 6.08 -8.50 6.79
N VAL A 258 4.85 -8.86 7.13
CA VAL A 258 4.12 -9.98 6.53
C VAL A 258 3.00 -9.45 5.64
N SER A 259 2.70 -10.20 4.60
CA SER A 259 1.61 -9.95 3.68
C SER A 259 0.64 -11.13 3.64
N TRP A 260 -0.64 -10.82 3.48
CA TRP A 260 -1.69 -11.79 3.28
C TRP A 260 -2.52 -11.39 2.06
N ASN A 261 -2.53 -12.26 1.03
CA ASN A 261 -3.24 -12.03 -0.22
C ASN A 261 -4.63 -12.69 -0.17
N TRP A 262 -5.69 -11.93 -0.36
CA TRP A 262 -7.06 -12.45 -0.23
C TRP A 262 -7.57 -13.24 -1.44
N HIS A 263 -7.02 -13.05 -2.63
CA HIS A 263 -7.40 -13.84 -3.82
C HIS A 263 -7.10 -15.34 -3.69
N TYR A 264 -6.19 -15.70 -2.79
CA TYR A 264 -5.84 -17.09 -2.50
C TYR A 264 -6.72 -17.75 -1.43
N SER A 265 -7.67 -17.01 -0.85
CA SER A 265 -8.56 -17.53 0.22
C SER A 265 -9.75 -18.33 -0.31
N GLY A 266 -9.93 -18.43 -1.61
CA GLY A 266 -11.01 -19.21 -2.22
C GLY A 266 -10.57 -20.65 -2.49
N ASN A 267 -11.19 -21.63 -1.82
CA ASN A 267 -11.29 -22.99 -2.34
C ASN A 267 -11.70 -22.89 -3.81
N GLY A 268 -10.93 -23.52 -4.70
CA GLY A 268 -11.26 -23.66 -6.12
C GLY A 268 -12.60 -24.38 -6.31
N LYS A 269 -13.68 -23.68 -6.04
CA LYS A 269 -14.94 -23.95 -6.70
C LYS A 269 -14.76 -23.27 -8.06
N GLU A 270 -14.61 -24.10 -9.10
CA GLU A 270 -14.96 -23.71 -10.45
C GLU A 270 -16.25 -22.91 -10.32
N SER A 271 -16.21 -21.62 -10.64
CA SER A 271 -17.43 -20.90 -10.90
C SER A 271 -18.02 -21.62 -12.11
N GLU A 272 -19.02 -22.45 -11.85
CA GLU A 272 -19.95 -22.87 -12.90
C GLU A 272 -20.33 -21.56 -13.60
N SER A 273 -19.86 -21.43 -14.83
CA SER A 273 -20.30 -20.37 -15.72
C SER A 273 -21.82 -20.49 -15.73
N ASN A 274 -22.51 -19.47 -15.21
CA ASN A 274 -23.91 -19.30 -15.55
C ASN A 274 -23.91 -19.16 -17.08
N GLU A 275 -24.22 -20.24 -17.72
CA GLU A 275 -24.55 -20.32 -19.12
C GLU A 275 -25.73 -19.39 -19.31
N PHE A 276 -25.48 -18.23 -19.88
CA PHE A 276 -26.54 -17.32 -20.27
C PHE A 276 -27.15 -17.93 -21.54
N ASP A 277 -28.22 -18.68 -21.34
CA ASP A 277 -28.97 -19.32 -22.40
C ASP A 277 -29.69 -18.24 -23.23
N PHE A 278 -29.13 -17.93 -24.40
CA PHE A 278 -29.71 -17.01 -25.36
C PHE A 278 -30.95 -17.57 -26.06
N ASP A 279 -31.19 -18.88 -25.99
CA ASP A 279 -32.34 -19.52 -26.64
C ASP A 279 -33.68 -19.26 -25.94
N SER A 280 -33.65 -18.73 -24.71
CA SER A 280 -34.88 -18.39 -24.00
C SER A 280 -35.55 -17.08 -24.46
N PHE A 281 -34.93 -16.31 -25.36
CA PHE A 281 -35.46 -15.05 -25.88
C PHE A 281 -36.07 -15.16 -27.29
N GLY A 282 -36.08 -16.35 -27.91
CA GLY A 282 -36.51 -16.57 -29.28
C GLY A 282 -37.81 -17.37 -29.46
N ALA A 283 -38.61 -17.60 -28.43
CA ALA A 283 -39.91 -18.22 -28.63
C ALA A 283 -40.90 -17.16 -29.16
N GLU A 284 -40.98 -17.03 -30.49
CA GLU A 284 -42.07 -16.37 -31.18
C GLU A 284 -43.39 -17.12 -30.87
N GLU A 285 -44.35 -16.44 -30.25
CA GLU A 285 -45.73 -16.93 -30.18
C GLU A 285 -46.29 -17.02 -31.61
N GLU A 286 -46.48 -18.24 -32.07
CA GLU A 286 -47.27 -18.53 -33.28
C GLU A 286 -48.72 -18.16 -32.96
N ILE A 287 -49.19 -17.04 -33.55
CA ILE A 287 -50.61 -16.63 -33.44
C ILE A 287 -51.35 -17.41 -34.55
N ASP A 288 -52.10 -18.42 -34.13
CA ASP A 288 -53.12 -19.07 -34.96
C ASP A 288 -54.25 -18.11 -35.33
N LEU A 289 -54.45 -17.89 -36.65
CA LEU A 289 -55.58 -17.22 -37.24
C LEU A 289 -56.73 -18.24 -37.56
#